data_1828eeada24c0efb1eea859805d11236
#
_entry.id   1828eeada24c0efb1eea859805d11236
#
_cell.length_a   1.000
_cell.length_b   1.000
_cell.length_c   1.000
_cell.angle_alpha   90.00
_cell.angle_beta   90.00
_cell.angle_gamma   90.00
#
_symmetry.space_group_name_H-M   'P 1'
#
loop_
_entity.id
_entity.type
_entity.pdbx_description
1 polymer ?
#
loop_
_entity_poly.entity_id
_entity_poly.type
_entity_poly.pdbx_seq_one_letter_code
_entity_poly.pdbx_strand_id
1 'polypeptide(L)'
;MQNLIGKKVIVRGDRSGLFFGTITDKDGQEVELTNCRRLWYWDGAASISQLAAEGTKNPENCKFTVVVPLIRVIDCIEILECTDDAIKSIEAVDVWRIPDRT
;
A
#
# COMPACT_ATOMS: atom_id res chain seq x y z
N MET A 1 7.63 19.77 9.76
CA MET A 1 7.45 18.43 9.14
C MET A 1 5.98 18.20 8.84
N GLN A 2 5.69 17.76 7.64
CA GLN A 2 4.32 17.54 7.24
C GLN A 2 3.75 16.30 7.94
N ASN A 3 2.54 16.44 8.48
CA ASN A 3 1.89 15.33 9.17
C ASN A 3 1.15 14.46 8.16
N LEU A 4 1.50 13.18 8.09
CA LEU A 4 0.88 12.21 7.18
C LEU A 4 -0.28 11.44 7.81
N ILE A 5 -0.53 11.62 9.10
CA ILE A 5 -1.61 10.90 9.80
C ILE A 5 -2.95 11.17 9.12
N GLY A 6 -3.68 10.11 8.82
CA GLY A 6 -4.97 10.17 8.14
C GLY A 6 -4.88 10.10 6.62
N LYS A 7 -3.68 10.10 6.07
CA LYS A 7 -3.47 10.04 4.60
C LYS A 7 -3.26 8.61 4.14
N LYS A 8 -3.62 8.36 2.88
CA LYS A 8 -3.34 7.08 2.24
C LYS A 8 -1.94 7.11 1.64
N VAL A 9 -1.14 6.12 2.02
CA VAL A 9 0.29 6.08 1.73
C VAL A 9 0.70 4.69 1.27
N ILE A 10 1.85 4.63 0.60
CA ILE A 10 2.60 3.39 0.42
C ILE A 10 3.72 3.40 1.45
N VAL A 11 3.83 2.30 2.20
CA VAL A 11 4.90 2.09 3.19
C VAL A 11 5.80 0.99 2.68
N ARG A 12 7.10 1.28 2.68
CA ARG A 12 8.11 0.29 2.34
C ARG A 12 8.81 -0.16 3.60
N GLY A 13 8.72 -1.47 3.89
CA GLY A 13 9.47 -2.11 4.96
C GLY A 13 10.80 -2.62 4.44
N ASP A 14 11.80 -2.68 5.31
CA ASP A 14 13.13 -3.18 4.93
C ASP A 14 13.05 -4.65 4.51
N ARG A 15 12.33 -5.48 5.28
CA ARG A 15 12.16 -6.90 4.99
C ARG A 15 10.70 -7.31 4.84
N SER A 16 9.79 -6.52 5.41
CA SER A 16 8.38 -6.89 5.45
C SER A 16 7.64 -6.69 4.11
N GLY A 17 8.19 -5.88 3.21
CA GLY A 17 7.61 -5.67 1.89
C GLY A 17 6.96 -4.32 1.72
N LEU A 18 5.93 -4.28 0.88
CA LEU A 18 5.28 -3.04 0.47
C LEU A 18 3.82 -3.08 0.89
N PHE A 19 3.32 -1.96 1.41
CA PHE A 19 1.96 -1.87 1.96
C PHE A 19 1.28 -0.60 1.49
N PHE A 20 -0.04 -0.68 1.32
CA PHE A 20 -0.88 0.48 1.01
C PHE A 20 -2.01 0.56 2.03
N GLY A 21 -2.18 1.71 2.65
CA GLY A 21 -3.23 1.91 3.64
C GLY A 21 -3.25 3.32 4.17
N THR A 22 -4.13 3.55 5.15
CA THR A 22 -4.23 4.84 5.83
C THR A 22 -3.32 4.83 7.05
N ILE A 23 -2.39 5.77 7.12
CA ILE A 23 -1.49 5.87 8.26
C ILE A 23 -2.22 6.49 9.45
N THR A 24 -2.19 5.79 10.60
CA THR A 24 -2.90 6.24 11.80
C THR A 24 -1.97 6.49 12.98
N ASP A 25 -0.76 5.98 12.95
CA ASP A 25 0.23 6.20 13.99
C ASP A 25 1.63 5.94 13.46
N LYS A 26 2.61 6.59 14.06
CA LYS A 26 4.01 6.38 13.71
C LYS A 26 4.87 6.61 14.96
N ASP A 27 5.73 5.64 15.26
CA ASP A 27 6.67 5.71 16.36
C ASP A 27 8.01 5.13 15.89
N GLY A 28 8.96 6.02 15.59
CA GLY A 28 10.23 5.59 14.99
C GLY A 28 10.00 4.89 13.66
N GLN A 29 10.48 3.66 13.54
CA GLN A 29 10.27 2.84 12.34
C GLN A 29 8.97 2.04 12.38
N GLU A 30 8.17 2.17 13.43
CA GLU A 30 6.89 1.49 13.53
C GLU A 30 5.80 2.38 12.96
N VAL A 31 5.03 1.85 12.03
CA VAL A 31 3.95 2.57 11.37
C VAL A 31 2.69 1.73 11.46
N GLU A 32 1.60 2.34 11.92
CA GLU A 32 0.31 1.67 11.96
C GLU A 32 -0.52 2.09 10.75
N LEU A 33 -1.05 1.10 10.04
CA LEU A 33 -1.88 1.32 8.87
C LEU A 33 -3.23 0.64 9.08
N THR A 34 -4.30 1.37 8.80
CA THR A 34 -5.65 0.81 8.80
C THR A 34 -6.12 0.60 7.37
N ASN A 35 -7.04 -0.36 7.20
CA ASN A 35 -7.55 -0.76 5.89
C ASN A 35 -6.40 -0.98 4.92
N CYS A 36 -5.47 -1.83 5.35
CA CYS A 36 -4.19 -2.01 4.69
C CYS A 36 -4.17 -3.27 3.85
N ARG A 37 -3.63 -3.16 2.66
CA ARG A 37 -3.37 -4.32 1.82
C ARG A 37 -1.88 -4.37 1.47
N ARG A 38 -1.34 -5.59 1.43
CA ARG A 38 0.05 -5.81 1.02
C ARG A 38 0.12 -5.77 -0.49
N LEU A 39 1.08 -5.02 -1.04
CA LEU A 39 1.36 -4.97 -2.46
C LEU A 39 2.40 -6.05 -2.75
N TRP A 40 1.92 -7.30 -2.86
CA TRP A 40 2.77 -8.48 -3.00
C TRP A 40 3.59 -8.43 -4.28
N TYR A 41 2.94 -8.08 -5.38
CA TYR A 41 3.57 -7.94 -6.69
C TYR A 41 2.85 -6.84 -7.46
N TRP A 42 3.61 -5.96 -8.08
CA TRP A 42 3.03 -4.88 -8.87
C TRP A 42 3.69 -4.81 -10.24
N ASP A 43 2.90 -4.38 -11.23
CA ASP A 43 3.30 -4.18 -12.61
C ASP A 43 2.62 -2.89 -13.08
N GLY A 44 3.05 -2.34 -14.22
CA GLY A 44 2.44 -1.13 -14.77
C GLY A 44 2.92 0.17 -14.16
N ALA A 45 4.01 0.13 -13.39
CA ALA A 45 4.72 1.29 -12.90
C ALA A 45 6.21 0.96 -12.88
N ALA A 46 7.04 1.90 -13.24
CA ALA A 46 8.49 1.68 -13.33
C ALA A 46 9.15 1.64 -11.95
N SER A 47 8.52 2.28 -10.97
CA SER A 47 9.09 2.43 -9.63
C SER A 47 7.97 2.57 -8.61
N ILE A 48 8.32 2.41 -7.33
CA ILE A 48 7.39 2.69 -6.23
C ILE A 48 6.94 4.15 -6.29
N SER A 49 7.84 5.05 -6.67
CA SER A 49 7.50 6.47 -6.81
C SER A 49 6.42 6.69 -7.86
N GLN A 50 6.53 6.03 -9.00
CA GLN A 50 5.49 6.13 -10.02
C GLN A 50 4.18 5.51 -9.54
N LEU A 51 4.25 4.38 -8.85
CA LEU A 51 3.07 3.73 -8.30
C LEU A 51 2.32 4.67 -7.33
N ALA A 52 3.04 5.37 -6.47
CA ALA A 52 2.45 6.32 -5.52
C ALA A 52 1.92 7.59 -6.20
N ALA A 53 2.53 8.01 -7.30
CA ALA A 53 2.15 9.23 -8.00
C ALA A 53 1.05 9.01 -9.04
N GLU A 54 1.04 7.85 -9.71
CA GLU A 54 0.18 7.62 -10.87
C GLU A 54 -0.64 6.32 -10.81
N GLY A 55 -0.31 5.41 -9.90
CA GLY A 55 -0.95 4.11 -9.83
C GLY A 55 -0.37 3.12 -10.85
N THR A 56 -1.13 2.09 -11.17
CA THR A 56 -0.71 1.05 -12.10
C THR A 56 -1.46 1.14 -13.42
N LYS A 57 -0.75 0.88 -14.52
CA LYS A 57 -1.34 0.80 -15.85
C LYS A 57 -1.73 -0.63 -16.23
N ASN A 58 -1.32 -1.62 -15.42
CA ASN A 58 -1.61 -3.03 -15.67
C ASN A 58 -2.20 -3.68 -14.40
N PRO A 59 -3.38 -3.23 -13.95
CA PRO A 59 -3.95 -3.73 -12.69
C PRO A 59 -4.19 -5.24 -12.70
N GLU A 60 -4.47 -5.83 -13.85
CA GLU A 60 -4.71 -7.26 -14.00
C GLU A 60 -3.48 -8.11 -13.71
N ASN A 61 -2.29 -7.52 -13.75
CA ASN A 61 -1.04 -8.22 -13.46
C ASN A 61 -0.55 -8.01 -12.03
N CYS A 62 -1.24 -7.18 -11.25
CA CYS A 62 -0.85 -6.90 -9.87
C CYS A 62 -1.40 -7.97 -8.93
N LYS A 63 -0.66 -8.25 -7.85
CA LYS A 63 -1.09 -9.16 -6.79
C LYS A 63 -1.16 -8.38 -5.49
N PHE A 64 -2.29 -7.71 -5.28
CA PHE A 64 -2.56 -6.94 -4.07
C PHE A 64 -3.52 -7.76 -3.20
N THR A 65 -3.16 -7.93 -1.94
CA THR A 65 -3.84 -8.85 -1.04
C THR A 65 -5.18 -8.32 -0.55
N VAL A 66 -5.88 -9.15 0.23
CA VAL A 66 -7.09 -8.72 0.94
C VAL A 66 -6.75 -7.53 1.83
N VAL A 67 -7.77 -6.72 2.12
CA VAL A 67 -7.63 -5.60 3.06
C VAL A 67 -7.67 -6.16 4.47
N VAL A 68 -6.66 -5.83 5.26
CA VAL A 68 -6.58 -6.17 6.68
C VAL A 68 -6.94 -4.92 7.48
N PRO A 69 -7.81 -5.03 8.51
CA PRO A 69 -8.24 -3.85 9.26
C PRO A 69 -7.10 -3.02 9.84
N LEU A 70 -6.05 -3.69 10.33
CA LEU A 70 -4.91 -3.00 10.90
C LEU A 70 -3.64 -3.83 10.74
N ILE A 71 -2.58 -3.17 10.24
CA ILE A 71 -1.23 -3.77 10.16
C ILE A 71 -0.27 -2.78 10.80
N ARG A 72 0.61 -3.29 11.66
CA ARG A 72 1.71 -2.50 12.21
C ARG A 72 3.00 -2.96 11.56
N VAL A 73 3.59 -2.09 10.74
CA VAL A 73 4.87 -2.36 10.07
C VAL A 73 5.97 -1.88 11.01
N ILE A 74 6.88 -2.77 11.38
CA ILE A 74 7.89 -2.46 12.41
C ILE A 74 9.26 -2.14 11.84
N ASP A 75 9.43 -2.22 10.53
CA ASP A 75 10.70 -1.97 9.85
C ASP A 75 10.53 -0.98 8.69
N CYS A 76 9.72 0.04 8.90
CA CYS A 76 9.46 1.04 7.87
C CYS A 76 10.72 1.85 7.56
N ILE A 77 11.07 1.91 6.28
CA ILE A 77 12.22 2.71 5.83
C ILE A 77 11.81 3.84 4.89
N GLU A 78 10.55 3.83 4.41
CA GLU A 78 10.09 4.85 3.49
C GLU A 78 8.57 4.93 3.51
N ILE A 79 8.04 6.16 3.49
CA ILE A 79 6.60 6.42 3.40
C ILE A 79 6.39 7.33 2.19
N LEU A 80 5.53 6.92 1.26
CA LEU A 80 5.19 7.71 0.09
C LEU A 80 3.71 8.09 0.17
N GLU A 81 3.43 9.39 0.15
CA GLU A 81 2.06 9.86 0.07
C GLU A 81 1.51 9.56 -1.33
N CYS A 82 0.31 8.99 -1.40
CA CYS A 82 -0.32 8.67 -2.68
C CYS A 82 -1.16 9.84 -3.18
N THR A 83 -1.14 10.07 -4.49
CA THR A 83 -2.05 11.02 -5.13
C THR A 83 -3.45 10.42 -5.19
N ASP A 84 -4.47 11.26 -5.41
CA ASP A 84 -5.84 10.79 -5.55
C ASP A 84 -5.98 9.79 -6.70
N ASP A 85 -5.30 10.04 -7.82
CA ASP A 85 -5.32 9.13 -8.97
C ASP A 85 -4.70 7.78 -8.62
N ALA A 86 -3.57 7.79 -7.91
CA ALA A 86 -2.91 6.56 -7.48
C ALA A 86 -3.79 5.78 -6.50
N ILE A 87 -4.44 6.47 -5.56
CA ILE A 87 -5.34 5.85 -4.60
C ILE A 87 -6.47 5.10 -5.32
N LYS A 88 -7.12 5.78 -6.28
CA LYS A 88 -8.20 5.16 -7.06
C LYS A 88 -7.69 3.94 -7.83
N SER A 89 -6.53 4.06 -8.43
CA SER A 89 -5.92 2.98 -9.21
C SER A 89 -5.61 1.77 -8.34
N ILE A 90 -4.96 1.98 -7.21
CA ILE A 90 -4.55 0.88 -6.32
C ILE A 90 -5.78 0.22 -5.68
N GLU A 91 -6.76 1.02 -5.27
CA GLU A 91 -7.98 0.49 -4.64
C GLU A 91 -8.83 -0.32 -5.63
N ALA A 92 -8.74 -0.01 -6.91
CA ALA A 92 -9.49 -0.70 -7.95
C ALA A 92 -8.86 -2.04 -8.37
N VAL A 93 -7.64 -2.34 -7.97
CA VAL A 93 -6.99 -3.62 -8.29
C VAL A 93 -7.74 -4.76 -7.59
N ASP A 94 -8.12 -5.79 -8.36
CA ASP A 94 -8.81 -6.95 -7.81
C ASP A 94 -8.01 -7.61 -6.71
N VAL A 95 -8.71 -8.16 -5.72
CA VAL A 95 -8.08 -8.83 -4.60
C VAL A 95 -7.45 -10.15 -5.08
N TRP A 96 -6.17 -10.30 -4.81
CA TRP A 96 -5.45 -11.54 -5.06
C TRP A 96 -5.60 -12.45 -3.85
N ARG A 97 -6.35 -13.51 -4.01
CA ARG A 97 -6.71 -14.41 -2.91
C ARG A 97 -7.12 -15.77 -3.43
N ILE A 98 -7.14 -16.74 -2.53
CA ILE A 98 -7.74 -18.03 -2.82
C ILE A 98 -9.25 -17.82 -2.85
N PRO A 99 -9.96 -18.22 -3.94
CA PRO A 99 -11.40 -18.05 -4.00
C PRO A 99 -12.13 -18.82 -2.91
N ASP A 100 -13.29 -18.28 -2.49
CA ASP A 100 -14.13 -18.95 -1.52
C ASP A 100 -14.65 -20.27 -2.13
N ARG A 101 -14.76 -21.28 -1.27
CA ARG A 101 -15.39 -22.54 -1.65
C ARG A 101 -16.90 -22.39 -1.48
N THR A 102 -17.61 -22.82 -2.46
CA THR A 102 -19.09 -22.88 -2.41
C THR A 102 -19.55 -24.29 -2.20
#